data_26f25158dc4e5bec89bb69db1a9dc6c8
#
_entry.id   26f25158dc4e5bec89bb69db1a9dc6c8
#
_cell.length_a   1.000
_cell.length_b   1.000
_cell.length_c   1.000
_cell.angle_alpha   90.00
_cell.angle_beta   90.00
_cell.angle_gamma   90.00
#
_symmetry.space_group_name_H-M   'P 1'
#
loop_
_entity.id
_entity.type
_entity.pdbx_description
1 polymer ?
#
loop_
_entity_poly.entity_id
_entity_poly.type
_entity_poly.pdbx_seq_one_letter_code
_entity_poly.pdbx_strand_id
1 'polypeptide(L)'
;MKQEVLFLLLNEYADWEGAFLAISLNTGVIPGSEVKYIPKVVAPTLDVVRSVGGFRTLPDYSFQTMPADYAALVLVGGMHWQSPEAELVVPIVQDALQRGKIVGAICNASAFMGAHGFLNDVKHTSNTLPYLKQFAGSA
;
A
#
# COMPACT_ATOMS: atom_id res chain seq x y z
N MET A 1 -9.84 -20.51 6.39
CA MET A 1 -8.69 -19.70 6.84
C MET A 1 -8.85 -18.31 6.24
N LYS A 2 -8.58 -17.25 7.02
CA LYS A 2 -8.64 -15.87 6.52
C LYS A 2 -7.46 -15.60 5.58
N GLN A 3 -7.71 -14.87 4.50
CA GLN A 3 -6.67 -14.43 3.58
C GLN A 3 -6.03 -13.14 4.09
N GLU A 4 -4.74 -12.98 3.89
CA GLU A 4 -4.03 -11.76 4.27
C GLU A 4 -4.22 -10.66 3.23
N VAL A 5 -4.36 -9.43 3.72
CA VAL A 5 -4.26 -8.20 2.93
C VAL A 5 -3.05 -7.44 3.45
N LEU A 6 -2.08 -7.22 2.58
CA LEU A 6 -0.81 -6.60 2.95
C LEU A 6 -0.89 -5.09 2.81
N PHE A 7 -0.62 -4.37 3.90
CA PHE A 7 -0.50 -2.92 3.95
C PHE A 7 0.98 -2.55 3.91
N LEU A 8 1.43 -2.03 2.78
CA LEU A 8 2.82 -1.63 2.60
C LEU A 8 3.03 -0.21 3.15
N LEU A 9 3.89 -0.11 4.16
CA LEU A 9 4.26 1.13 4.82
C LEU A 9 5.71 1.48 4.54
N LEU A 10 5.96 2.71 4.13
CA LEU A 10 7.26 3.35 4.19
C LEU A 10 7.31 4.30 5.38
N ASN A 11 8.49 4.74 5.82
CA ASN A 11 8.58 5.75 6.86
C ASN A 11 7.78 7.01 6.49
N GLU A 12 7.27 7.70 7.50
CA GLU A 12 6.37 8.83 7.35
C GLU A 12 5.10 8.49 6.56
N TYR A 13 4.58 7.25 6.76
CA TYR A 13 3.27 6.89 6.22
C TYR A 13 2.16 7.72 6.88
N ALA A 14 1.10 7.99 6.13
CA ALA A 14 -0.05 8.73 6.62
C ALA A 14 -0.93 7.84 7.51
N ASP A 15 -1.03 8.16 8.79
CA ASP A 15 -1.70 7.37 9.83
C ASP A 15 -3.13 6.99 9.48
N TRP A 16 -3.87 7.93 8.91
CA TRP A 16 -5.31 7.77 8.65
C TRP A 16 -5.63 6.95 7.40
N GLU A 17 -4.73 6.85 6.44
CA GLU A 17 -5.07 6.34 5.11
C GLU A 17 -5.36 4.84 5.09
N GLY A 18 -4.55 4.05 5.78
CA GLY A 18 -4.76 2.60 5.87
C GLY A 18 -5.75 2.19 6.95
N ALA A 19 -5.98 3.02 7.96
CA ALA A 19 -6.67 2.66 9.18
C ALA A 19 -8.14 2.24 8.94
N PHE A 20 -8.89 3.00 8.15
CA PHE A 20 -10.29 2.68 7.88
C PHE A 20 -10.45 1.37 7.14
N LEU A 21 -9.63 1.12 6.13
CA LEU A 21 -9.66 -0.14 5.39
C LEU A 21 -9.23 -1.30 6.29
N ALA A 22 -8.19 -1.13 7.09
CA ALA A 22 -7.70 -2.17 7.99
C ALA A 22 -8.78 -2.57 9.01
N ILE A 23 -9.47 -1.61 9.62
CA ILE A 23 -10.59 -1.89 10.53
C ILE A 23 -11.70 -2.67 9.81
N SER A 24 -12.09 -2.23 8.62
CA SER A 24 -13.15 -2.87 7.83
C SER A 24 -12.82 -4.33 7.50
N LEU A 25 -11.55 -4.62 7.25
CA LEU A 25 -11.07 -5.97 6.96
C LEU A 25 -10.94 -6.83 8.23
N ASN A 26 -10.49 -6.23 9.35
CA ASN A 26 -10.19 -6.98 10.57
C ASN A 26 -11.44 -7.29 11.39
N THR A 27 -12.33 -6.32 11.58
CA THR A 27 -13.53 -6.45 12.44
C THR A 27 -14.84 -6.43 11.68
N GLY A 28 -14.80 -6.00 10.40
CA GLY A 28 -16.00 -5.76 9.59
C GLY A 28 -16.65 -4.40 9.88
N VAL A 29 -17.38 -3.91 8.90
CA VAL A 29 -18.15 -2.65 9.00
C VAL A 29 -19.49 -2.87 9.66
N ILE A 30 -20.09 -4.04 9.41
CA ILE A 30 -21.38 -4.42 9.96
C ILE A 30 -21.17 -5.36 11.13
N PRO A 31 -21.64 -5.03 12.34
CA PRO A 31 -21.53 -5.91 13.50
C PRO A 31 -22.11 -7.31 13.22
N GLY A 32 -21.35 -8.35 13.56
CA GLY A 32 -21.76 -9.74 13.36
C GLY A 32 -21.58 -10.29 11.94
N SER A 33 -21.06 -9.50 10.99
CA SER A 33 -20.70 -10.01 9.67
C SER A 33 -19.45 -10.89 9.73
N GLU A 34 -19.40 -11.90 8.85
CA GLU A 34 -18.21 -12.74 8.72
C GLU A 34 -17.07 -11.95 8.08
N VAL A 35 -15.91 -11.95 8.73
CA VAL A 35 -14.69 -11.31 8.23
C VAL A 35 -13.79 -12.37 7.61
N LYS A 36 -13.51 -12.22 6.31
CA LYS A 36 -12.71 -13.18 5.51
C LYS A 36 -11.23 -12.84 5.41
N TYR A 37 -10.84 -11.63 5.83
CA TYR A 37 -9.51 -11.11 5.65
C TYR A 37 -8.85 -10.78 6.98
N ILE A 38 -7.53 -10.70 6.96
CA ILE A 38 -6.72 -10.21 8.06
C ILE A 38 -5.68 -9.21 7.53
N PRO A 39 -5.65 -7.96 8.02
CA PRO A 39 -4.63 -7.00 7.65
C PRO A 39 -3.28 -7.38 8.24
N LYS A 40 -2.24 -7.26 7.43
CA LYS A 40 -0.84 -7.45 7.82
C LYS A 40 0.00 -6.30 7.30
N VAL A 41 0.98 -5.88 8.07
CA VAL A 41 1.89 -4.80 7.69
C VAL A 41 3.14 -5.37 7.06
N VAL A 42 3.52 -4.81 5.90
CA VAL A 42 4.79 -5.10 5.23
C VAL A 42 5.58 -3.81 5.05
N ALA A 43 6.88 -3.87 5.27
CA ALA A 43 7.79 -2.74 5.14
C ALA A 43 9.14 -3.19 4.54
N PRO A 44 10.05 -2.28 4.16
CA PRO A 44 11.35 -2.66 3.61
C PRO A 44 12.15 -3.61 4.49
N THR A 45 12.11 -3.41 5.80
CA THR A 45 12.74 -4.26 6.81
C THR A 45 11.75 -4.58 7.94
N LEU A 46 12.18 -5.36 8.93
CA LEU A 46 11.39 -5.62 10.15
C LEU A 46 11.59 -4.54 11.22
N ASP A 47 12.35 -3.50 10.93
CA ASP A 47 12.50 -2.38 11.84
C ASP A 47 11.20 -1.58 11.96
N VAL A 48 11.05 -0.89 13.09
CA VAL A 48 9.89 -0.04 13.34
C VAL A 48 9.76 1.04 12.27
N VAL A 49 8.59 1.14 11.67
CA VAL A 49 8.20 2.21 10.74
C VAL A 49 7.48 3.31 11.52
N ARG A 50 7.83 4.56 11.27
CA ARG A 50 7.18 5.71 11.90
C ARG A 50 6.18 6.36 10.96
N SER A 51 5.03 6.74 11.51
CA SER A 51 4.04 7.52 10.78
C SER A 51 4.36 9.02 10.77
N VAL A 52 3.62 9.77 9.96
CA VAL A 52 3.64 11.25 9.98
C VAL A 52 3.23 11.78 11.36
N GLY A 53 2.30 11.13 12.03
CA GLY A 53 1.86 11.46 13.39
C GLY A 53 2.82 11.03 14.50
N GLY A 54 3.91 10.33 14.16
CA GLY A 54 4.91 9.86 15.12
C GLY A 54 4.60 8.50 15.76
N PHE A 55 3.54 7.83 15.34
CA PHE A 55 3.27 6.47 15.80
C PHE A 55 4.30 5.48 15.27
N ARG A 56 4.54 4.44 16.05
CA ARG A 56 5.48 3.38 15.72
C ARG A 56 4.71 2.11 15.37
N THR A 57 4.97 1.58 14.19
CA THR A 57 4.39 0.32 13.74
C THR A 57 5.49 -0.71 13.53
N LEU A 58 5.34 -1.87 14.15
CA LEU A 58 6.20 -3.01 13.91
C LEU A 58 5.63 -3.81 12.74
N PRO A 59 6.39 -4.00 11.63
CA PRO A 59 5.92 -4.80 10.50
C PRO A 59 5.75 -6.28 10.87
N ASP A 60 4.75 -6.93 10.26
CA ASP A 60 4.62 -8.39 10.29
C ASP A 60 5.65 -9.05 9.35
N TYR A 61 5.94 -8.39 8.22
CA TYR A 61 6.83 -8.88 7.17
C TYR A 61 7.76 -7.78 6.66
N SER A 62 8.97 -8.18 6.28
CA SER A 62 9.83 -7.37 5.40
C SER A 62 9.54 -7.70 3.93
N PHE A 63 10.08 -6.91 2.99
CA PHE A 63 10.00 -7.24 1.56
C PHE A 63 10.59 -8.60 1.24
N GLN A 64 11.57 -9.07 2.02
CA GLN A 64 12.21 -10.38 1.84
C GLN A 64 11.42 -11.54 2.44
N THR A 65 10.57 -11.28 3.43
CA THR A 65 9.82 -12.30 4.15
C THR A 65 8.32 -12.28 3.85
N MET A 66 7.89 -11.50 2.87
CA MET A 66 6.50 -11.47 2.42
C MET A 66 5.98 -12.87 2.11
N PRO A 67 4.72 -13.17 2.47
CA PRO A 67 4.14 -14.45 2.11
C PRO A 67 3.99 -14.56 0.59
N ALA A 68 4.11 -15.78 0.07
CA ALA A 68 3.92 -16.05 -1.35
C ALA A 68 2.45 -15.88 -1.78
N ASP A 69 1.51 -16.08 -0.87
CA ASP A 69 0.09 -15.92 -1.14
C ASP A 69 -0.55 -14.89 -0.21
N TYR A 70 -1.31 -13.97 -0.82
CA TYR A 70 -2.11 -12.95 -0.16
C TYR A 70 -3.22 -12.49 -1.12
N ALA A 71 -4.28 -11.90 -0.60
CA ALA A 71 -5.43 -11.47 -1.40
C ALA A 71 -5.19 -10.13 -2.11
N ALA A 72 -4.60 -9.17 -1.42
CA ALA A 72 -4.39 -7.82 -1.93
C ALA A 72 -3.16 -7.15 -1.33
N LEU A 73 -2.61 -6.19 -2.06
CA LEU A 73 -1.54 -5.30 -1.64
C LEU A 73 -2.07 -3.87 -1.63
N VAL A 74 -1.97 -3.19 -0.50
CA VAL A 74 -2.39 -1.80 -0.31
C VAL A 74 -1.16 -0.94 -0.04
N LEU A 75 -0.86 -0.04 -0.96
CA LEU A 75 0.23 0.94 -0.80
C LEU A 75 -0.34 2.16 -0.05
N VAL A 76 0.07 2.31 1.20
CA VAL A 76 -0.36 3.43 2.05
C VAL A 76 0.47 4.66 1.72
N GLY A 77 -0.17 5.79 1.49
CA GLY A 77 0.51 7.04 1.18
C GLY A 77 1.38 7.57 2.31
N GLY A 78 2.03 8.68 2.08
CA GLY A 78 2.95 9.30 3.02
C GLY A 78 4.01 10.13 2.30
N MET A 79 5.10 10.42 2.99
CA MET A 79 6.09 11.40 2.54
C MET A 79 7.31 10.79 1.81
N HIS A 80 7.45 9.44 1.81
CA HIS A 80 8.66 8.77 1.26
C HIS A 80 8.49 8.11 -0.11
N TRP A 81 7.38 8.35 -0.81
CA TRP A 81 7.11 7.71 -2.10
C TRP A 81 7.98 8.22 -3.28
N GLN A 82 8.72 9.31 -3.10
CA GLN A 82 9.72 9.80 -4.04
C GLN A 82 11.17 9.56 -3.57
N SER A 83 11.34 8.71 -2.56
CA SER A 83 12.66 8.35 -2.04
C SER A 83 13.26 7.15 -2.80
N PRO A 84 14.60 6.94 -2.71
CA PRO A 84 15.22 5.73 -3.25
C PRO A 84 14.65 4.44 -2.65
N GLU A 85 14.17 4.46 -1.41
CA GLU A 85 13.53 3.31 -0.75
C GLU A 85 12.24 2.89 -1.46
N ALA A 86 11.49 3.85 -2.01
CA ALA A 86 10.28 3.56 -2.77
C ALA A 86 10.56 2.74 -4.04
N GLU A 87 11.74 2.85 -4.63
CA GLU A 87 12.10 2.07 -5.81
C GLU A 87 12.13 0.55 -5.53
N LEU A 88 12.36 0.16 -4.28
CA LEU A 88 12.29 -1.24 -3.85
C LEU A 88 10.87 -1.82 -3.93
N VAL A 89 9.86 -0.96 -4.01
CA VAL A 89 8.45 -1.37 -4.12
C VAL A 89 8.08 -1.74 -5.56
N VAL A 90 8.78 -1.22 -6.55
CA VAL A 90 8.48 -1.47 -7.98
C VAL A 90 8.38 -2.96 -8.30
N PRO A 91 9.38 -3.82 -8.01
CA PRO A 91 9.27 -5.24 -8.32
C PRO A 91 8.15 -5.93 -7.53
N ILE A 92 7.81 -5.46 -6.34
CA ILE A 92 6.70 -6.02 -5.53
C ILE A 92 5.36 -5.75 -6.21
N VAL A 93 5.13 -4.54 -6.71
CA VAL A 93 3.92 -4.19 -7.46
C VAL A 93 3.85 -4.97 -8.77
N GLN A 94 4.97 -5.07 -9.49
CA GLN A 94 5.04 -5.85 -10.73
C GLN A 94 4.65 -7.31 -10.51
N ASP A 95 5.22 -7.96 -9.51
CA ASP A 95 4.89 -9.34 -9.17
C ASP A 95 3.42 -9.49 -8.78
N ALA A 96 2.90 -8.60 -7.94
CA ALA A 96 1.50 -8.62 -7.53
C ALA A 96 0.54 -8.52 -8.73
N LEU A 97 0.80 -7.58 -9.64
CA LEU A 97 -0.02 -7.39 -10.85
C LEU A 97 0.09 -8.58 -11.81
N GLN A 98 1.29 -9.13 -12.04
CA GLN A 98 1.50 -10.30 -12.89
C GLN A 98 0.78 -11.53 -12.36
N ARG A 99 0.66 -11.65 -11.05
CA ARG A 99 -0.05 -12.75 -10.37
C ARG A 99 -1.54 -12.51 -10.22
N GLY A 100 -2.06 -11.41 -10.79
CA GLY A 100 -3.49 -11.07 -10.74
C GLY A 100 -3.98 -10.68 -9.35
N LYS A 101 -3.10 -10.22 -8.47
CA LYS A 101 -3.49 -9.73 -7.15
C LYS A 101 -4.15 -8.35 -7.26
N ILE A 102 -5.02 -8.04 -6.32
CA ILE A 102 -5.58 -6.70 -6.19
C ILE A 102 -4.49 -5.77 -5.63
N VAL A 103 -4.23 -4.68 -6.31
CA VAL A 103 -3.30 -3.64 -5.86
C VAL A 103 -4.04 -2.32 -5.72
N GLY A 104 -4.02 -1.75 -4.54
CA GLY A 104 -4.56 -0.42 -4.25
C GLY A 104 -3.46 0.53 -3.82
N ALA A 105 -3.57 1.80 -4.20
CA ALA A 105 -2.64 2.85 -3.81
C ALA A 105 -3.40 4.09 -3.36
N ILE A 106 -2.96 4.70 -2.27
CA ILE A 106 -3.65 5.82 -1.64
C ILE A 106 -2.72 7.04 -1.66
N CYS A 107 -3.28 8.22 -1.99
CA CYS A 107 -2.59 9.50 -1.87
C CYS A 107 -1.28 9.52 -2.68
N ASN A 108 -0.15 9.81 -2.03
CA ASN A 108 1.16 9.88 -2.68
C ASN A 108 1.62 8.55 -3.32
N ALA A 109 1.16 7.42 -2.81
CA ALA A 109 1.42 6.13 -3.43
C ALA A 109 0.76 6.01 -4.82
N SER A 110 -0.35 6.68 -5.08
CA SER A 110 -0.94 6.73 -6.42
C SER A 110 -0.08 7.50 -7.42
N ALA A 111 0.59 8.56 -6.99
CA ALA A 111 1.55 9.28 -7.82
C ALA A 111 2.77 8.42 -8.16
N PHE A 112 3.26 7.63 -7.20
CA PHE A 112 4.30 6.62 -7.44
C PHE A 112 3.85 5.59 -8.49
N MET A 113 2.64 5.06 -8.40
CA MET A 113 2.09 4.14 -9.38
C MET A 113 2.05 4.76 -10.79
N GLY A 114 1.64 6.03 -10.88
CA GLY A 114 1.65 6.78 -12.15
C GLY A 114 3.05 6.99 -12.71
N ALA A 115 4.01 7.37 -11.87
CA ALA A 115 5.39 7.60 -12.27
C ALA A 115 6.06 6.35 -12.87
N HIS A 116 5.66 5.17 -12.41
CA HIS A 116 6.18 3.89 -12.90
C HIS A 116 5.31 3.23 -13.99
N GLY A 117 4.32 3.93 -14.53
CA GLY A 117 3.49 3.46 -15.64
C GLY A 117 2.41 2.43 -15.26
N PHE A 118 2.23 2.11 -14.00
CA PHE A 118 1.24 1.13 -13.55
C PHE A 118 -0.21 1.57 -13.76
N LEU A 119 -0.45 2.84 -14.02
CA LEU A 119 -1.78 3.41 -14.23
C LEU A 119 -2.13 3.66 -15.70
N ASN A 120 -1.22 3.38 -16.65
CA ASN A 120 -1.40 3.78 -18.04
C ASN A 120 -2.64 3.16 -18.71
N ASP A 121 -2.97 1.92 -18.36
CA ASP A 121 -4.06 1.16 -19.01
C ASP A 121 -5.29 0.99 -18.11
N VAL A 122 -5.40 1.74 -17.02
CA VAL A 122 -6.50 1.64 -16.06
C VAL A 122 -7.12 3.00 -15.76
N LYS A 123 -8.41 3.02 -15.46
CA LYS A 123 -9.05 4.22 -14.91
C LYS A 123 -8.52 4.46 -13.51
N HIS A 124 -8.07 5.66 -13.25
CA HIS A 124 -7.41 6.00 -12.00
C HIS A 124 -7.68 7.43 -11.57
N THR A 125 -7.29 7.74 -10.37
CA THR A 125 -7.32 9.08 -9.78
C THR A 125 -6.11 9.26 -8.86
N SER A 126 -5.94 10.45 -8.33
CA SER A 126 -4.93 10.78 -7.33
C SER A 126 -5.45 11.92 -6.46
N ASN A 127 -4.58 12.56 -5.67
CA ASN A 127 -4.95 13.70 -4.82
C ASN A 127 -5.54 14.85 -5.64
N THR A 128 -4.87 15.23 -6.74
CA THR A 128 -5.37 16.13 -7.77
C THR A 128 -4.74 15.76 -9.11
N LEU A 129 -5.37 16.17 -10.21
CA LEU A 129 -4.79 15.95 -11.54
C LEU A 129 -3.44 16.67 -11.74
N PRO A 130 -3.24 17.94 -11.32
CA PRO A 130 -1.92 18.56 -11.40
C PRO A 130 -0.85 17.83 -10.60
N TYR A 131 -1.20 17.33 -9.41
CA TYR A 131 -0.29 16.56 -8.57
C TYR A 131 0.14 15.26 -9.26
N LEU A 132 -0.81 14.52 -9.81
CA LEU A 132 -0.50 13.28 -10.54
C LEU A 132 0.42 13.55 -11.73
N LYS A 133 0.12 14.57 -12.53
CA LYS A 133 0.91 14.95 -13.72
C LYS A 133 2.34 15.38 -13.38
N GLN A 134 2.55 15.94 -12.20
CA GLN A 134 3.89 16.34 -11.74
C GLN A 134 4.83 15.13 -11.67
N PHE A 135 4.34 13.96 -11.30
CA PHE A 135 5.14 12.74 -11.11
C PHE A 135 5.02 11.75 -12.28
N ALA A 136 3.83 11.65 -12.86
CA ALA A 136 3.54 10.69 -13.92
C ALA A 136 3.66 11.27 -15.34
N GLY A 137 3.89 12.55 -15.47
CA GLY A 137 3.93 13.22 -16.78
C GLY A 137 2.59 13.21 -17.48
N SER A 138 2.60 12.81 -18.76
CA SER A 138 1.41 12.74 -19.60
C SER A 138 0.73 11.37 -19.62
N ALA A 139 1.15 10.47 -18.76
CA ALA A 139 0.58 9.12 -18.67
C ALA A 139 -0.85 9.11 -18.10
#